data_5b5f4c22803e6b6e7eccf76b16c320f2
#
_entry.id   5b5f4c22803e6b6e7eccf76b16c320f2
#
_cell.length_a   1.000
_cell.length_b   1.000
_cell.length_c   1.000
_cell.angle_alpha   90.00
_cell.angle_beta   90.00
_cell.angle_gamma   90.00
#
_symmetry.space_group_name_H-M   'P 1'
#
loop_
_entity.id
_entity.type
_entity.pdbx_description
1 polymer ?
#
loop_
_entity_poly.entity_id
_entity_poly.type
_entity_poly.pdbx_seq_one_letter_code
_entity_poly.pdbx_strand_id
1 'polypeptide(L)'
;VFILAFFVPADFLSVAFDSGGVTTGPMTVPFIMALGVGISAIRSDKHAADDSFGLVALCSVGPILSVLILGLIYHPQGGAYEPPSLPDIDTSVELWDLFAHGFPTYMKEMAVSLLPIIAFFGIFLLIFKGVGKRKLIRIGIGLVYAYIGLVLFLTGVNVGFKPAGNYLGQVMAALPYRWVIVPVG
;
A
#
# COMPACT_ATOMS: atom_id res chain seq x y z
N VAL A 1 -8.34 0.34 18.78
CA VAL A 1 -8.95 0.78 17.53
C VAL A 1 -10.42 1.03 17.73
N PHE A 2 -11.25 0.03 18.10
CA PHE A 2 -12.70 0.17 18.18
C PHE A 2 -13.17 1.23 19.17
N ILE A 3 -12.53 1.35 20.33
CA ILE A 3 -12.88 2.39 21.32
C ILE A 3 -12.67 3.78 20.74
N LEU A 4 -11.53 4.01 20.06
CA LEU A 4 -11.21 5.29 19.42
C LEU A 4 -12.18 5.61 18.27
N ALA A 5 -12.64 4.59 17.54
CA ALA A 5 -13.56 4.74 16.42
C ALA A 5 -14.90 5.39 16.82
N PHE A 6 -15.33 5.25 18.08
CA PHE A 6 -16.57 5.89 18.58
C PHE A 6 -16.42 7.40 18.81
N PHE A 7 -15.20 7.92 18.93
CA PHE A 7 -14.92 9.33 19.22
C PHE A 7 -14.50 10.13 17.98
N VAL A 8 -14.30 9.46 16.85
CA VAL A 8 -13.78 10.06 15.61
C VAL A 8 -14.94 10.32 14.64
N PRO A 9 -14.95 11.46 13.91
CA PRO A 9 -15.95 11.73 12.86
C PRO A 9 -16.00 10.61 11.81
N ALA A 10 -17.19 10.35 11.27
CA ALA A 10 -17.44 9.24 10.34
C ALA A 10 -16.53 9.28 9.09
N ASP A 11 -16.21 10.48 8.61
CA ASP A 11 -15.34 10.69 7.45
C ASP A 11 -13.92 10.17 7.70
N PHE A 12 -13.38 10.41 8.90
CA PHE A 12 -12.07 9.88 9.31
C PHE A 12 -12.08 8.39 9.60
N LEU A 13 -13.24 7.86 10.00
CA LEU A 13 -13.36 6.42 10.26
C LEU A 13 -13.12 5.61 9.00
N SER A 14 -13.73 6.01 7.89
CA SER A 14 -13.54 5.36 6.58
C SER A 14 -12.09 5.43 6.14
N VAL A 15 -11.46 6.62 6.22
CA VAL A 15 -10.06 6.84 5.84
C VAL A 15 -9.11 6.05 6.75
N ALA A 16 -9.43 5.93 8.05
CA ALA A 16 -8.59 5.19 8.98
C ALA A 16 -8.55 3.69 8.65
N PHE A 17 -9.71 3.09 8.40
CA PHE A 17 -9.76 1.67 8.03
C PHE A 17 -9.17 1.40 6.65
N ASP A 18 -9.39 2.30 5.69
CA ASP A 18 -8.76 2.23 4.37
C ASP A 18 -7.23 2.33 4.46
N SER A 19 -6.69 3.22 5.31
CA SER A 19 -5.26 3.33 5.54
C SER A 19 -4.62 2.04 6.04
N GLY A 20 -5.33 1.26 6.87
CA GLY A 20 -4.90 -0.05 7.31
C GLY A 20 -4.83 -1.08 6.17
N GLY A 21 -5.78 -1.02 5.24
CA GLY A 21 -5.78 -1.85 4.03
C GLY A 21 -4.71 -1.45 3.03
N VAL A 22 -4.53 -0.17 2.80
CA VAL A 22 -3.52 0.38 1.86
C VAL A 22 -2.09 0.09 2.32
N THR A 23 -1.82 0.13 3.62
CA THR A 23 -0.49 -0.20 4.17
C THR A 23 -0.13 -1.68 4.03
N THR A 24 -1.10 -2.57 3.85
CA THR A 24 -0.87 -3.97 3.47
C THR A 24 -0.66 -4.15 1.96
N GLY A 25 -0.18 -3.13 1.27
CA GLY A 25 0.10 -3.15 -0.15
C GLY A 25 1.27 -4.04 -0.57
N PRO A 26 1.52 -4.14 -1.88
CA PRO A 26 2.47 -5.09 -2.46
C PRO A 26 3.94 -4.90 -2.03
N MET A 27 4.29 -3.76 -1.47
CA MET A 27 5.62 -3.52 -0.89
C MET A 27 5.73 -3.98 0.56
N THR A 28 4.70 -3.69 1.35
CA THR A 28 4.74 -3.86 2.80
C THR A 28 4.54 -5.32 3.21
N VAL A 29 3.63 -6.04 2.56
CA VAL A 29 3.33 -7.44 2.87
C VAL A 29 4.55 -8.35 2.72
N PRO A 30 5.28 -8.35 1.60
CA PRO A 30 6.49 -9.17 1.46
C PRO A 30 7.57 -8.83 2.48
N PHE A 31 7.70 -7.53 2.83
CA PHE A 31 8.68 -7.09 3.82
C PHE A 31 8.33 -7.57 5.23
N ILE A 32 7.07 -7.40 5.65
CA ILE A 32 6.59 -7.84 6.96
C ILE A 32 6.65 -9.36 7.07
N MET A 33 6.25 -10.08 6.01
CA MET A 33 6.35 -11.53 5.98
C MET A 33 7.79 -12.01 6.08
N ALA A 34 8.72 -11.39 5.33
CA ALA A 34 10.13 -11.72 5.42
C ALA A 34 10.71 -11.46 6.81
N LEU A 35 10.31 -10.35 7.44
CA LEU A 35 10.67 -10.02 8.82
C LEU A 35 10.07 -11.04 9.80
N GLY A 36 8.78 -11.37 9.65
CA GLY A 36 8.08 -12.35 10.45
C GLY A 36 8.72 -13.74 10.37
N VAL A 37 9.00 -14.22 9.16
CA VAL A 37 9.73 -15.48 8.94
C VAL A 37 11.14 -15.43 9.52
N GLY A 38 11.84 -14.29 9.39
CA GLY A 38 13.17 -14.10 9.97
C GLY A 38 13.17 -14.17 11.50
N ILE A 39 12.21 -13.51 12.15
CA ILE A 39 12.05 -13.53 13.62
C ILE A 39 11.62 -14.91 14.11
N SER A 40 10.69 -15.55 13.42
CA SER A 40 10.20 -16.88 13.78
C SER A 40 11.26 -17.96 13.61
N ALA A 41 12.16 -17.84 12.62
CA ALA A 41 13.30 -18.73 12.43
C ALA A 41 14.30 -18.70 13.61
N ILE A 42 14.38 -17.59 14.35
CA ILE A 42 15.21 -17.48 15.56
C ILE A 42 14.61 -18.29 16.74
N ARG A 43 13.28 -18.37 16.81
CA ARG A 43 12.59 -19.06 17.90
C ARG A 43 12.56 -20.58 17.77
N SER A 44 12.82 -21.14 16.60
CA SER A 44 12.81 -22.61 16.35
C SER A 44 11.54 -23.34 16.82
N ASP A 45 10.41 -22.64 16.91
CA ASP A 45 9.13 -23.16 17.40
C ASP A 45 8.22 -23.59 16.23
N LYS A 46 7.36 -24.60 16.48
CA LYS A 46 6.41 -25.12 15.47
C LYS A 46 5.35 -24.11 15.04
N HIS A 47 5.12 -23.07 15.83
CA HIS A 47 4.15 -21.97 15.58
C HIS A 47 4.73 -20.77 14.85
N ALA A 48 5.97 -20.84 14.40
CA ALA A 48 6.67 -19.75 13.75
C ALA A 48 5.95 -19.15 12.52
N ALA A 49 5.24 -20.00 11.76
CA ALA A 49 4.46 -19.55 10.61
C ALA A 49 3.19 -18.75 11.01
N ASP A 50 2.52 -19.18 12.07
CA ASP A 50 1.31 -18.51 12.59
C ASP A 50 1.67 -17.14 13.19
N ASP A 51 2.80 -17.05 13.89
CA ASP A 51 3.31 -15.80 14.46
C ASP A 51 3.67 -14.77 13.37
N SER A 52 4.14 -15.21 12.19
CA SER A 52 4.45 -14.31 11.08
C SER A 52 3.19 -13.63 10.52
N PHE A 53 2.07 -14.37 10.48
CA PHE A 53 0.77 -13.83 10.07
C PHE A 53 0.21 -12.81 11.07
N GLY A 54 0.39 -13.06 12.36
CA GLY A 54 0.02 -12.14 13.44
C GLY A 54 0.75 -10.79 13.35
N LEU A 55 2.02 -10.80 12.94
CA LEU A 55 2.79 -9.56 12.72
C LEU A 55 2.23 -8.71 11.58
N VAL A 56 1.75 -9.31 10.47
CA VAL A 56 1.09 -8.55 9.39
C VAL A 56 -0.14 -7.83 9.90
N ALA A 57 -0.99 -8.52 10.66
CA ALA A 57 -2.19 -7.93 11.26
C ALA A 57 -1.84 -6.80 12.23
N LEU A 58 -0.83 -6.98 13.05
CA LEU A 58 -0.36 -5.95 14.00
C LEU A 58 0.17 -4.70 13.30
N CYS A 59 0.91 -4.87 12.20
CA CYS A 59 1.43 -3.76 11.40
C CYS A 59 0.31 -2.95 10.72
N SER A 60 -0.83 -3.56 10.39
CA SER A 60 -1.99 -2.87 9.83
C SER A 60 -2.72 -2.00 10.88
N VAL A 61 -2.62 -2.36 12.16
CA VAL A 61 -3.24 -1.59 13.26
C VAL A 61 -2.57 -0.22 13.45
N GLY A 62 -1.26 -0.11 13.22
CA GLY A 62 -0.50 1.13 13.41
C GLY A 62 -1.05 2.32 12.62
N PRO A 63 -1.18 2.23 11.30
CA PRO A 63 -1.77 3.28 10.45
C PRO A 63 -3.21 3.62 10.82
N ILE A 64 -4.05 2.61 11.13
CA ILE A 64 -5.42 2.84 11.58
C ILE A 64 -5.43 3.71 12.84
N LEU A 65 -4.61 3.36 13.84
CA LEU A 65 -4.49 4.14 15.06
C LEU A 65 -3.99 5.56 14.81
N SER A 66 -3.00 5.72 13.94
CA SER A 66 -2.45 7.03 13.61
C SER A 66 -3.49 7.96 12.97
N VAL A 67 -4.29 7.44 12.04
CA VAL A 67 -5.36 8.23 11.39
C VAL A 67 -6.52 8.49 12.35
N LEU A 68 -6.88 7.55 13.22
CA LEU A 68 -7.90 7.79 14.25
C LEU A 68 -7.46 8.86 15.26
N ILE A 69 -6.21 8.86 15.70
CA ILE A 69 -5.66 9.89 16.59
C ILE A 69 -5.64 11.25 15.86
N LEU A 70 -5.24 11.26 14.58
CA LEU A 70 -5.30 12.47 13.77
C LEU A 70 -6.72 13.01 13.67
N GLY A 71 -7.70 12.14 13.45
CA GLY A 71 -9.12 12.53 13.39
C GLY A 71 -9.70 13.08 14.69
N LEU A 72 -9.10 12.75 15.86
CA LEU A 72 -9.45 13.36 17.15
C LEU A 72 -8.88 14.77 17.32
N ILE A 73 -7.70 15.01 16.77
CA ILE A 73 -6.98 16.29 16.91
C ILE A 73 -7.40 17.26 15.82
N TYR A 74 -7.56 16.77 14.62
CA TYR A 74 -7.88 17.55 13.43
C TYR A 74 -9.36 17.48 13.11
N HIS A 75 -10.04 18.61 13.21
CA HIS A 75 -11.44 18.75 12.82
C HIS A 75 -11.48 19.47 11.46
N PRO A 76 -11.60 18.74 10.35
CA PRO A 76 -11.71 19.40 9.04
C PRO A 76 -13.04 20.13 8.98
N GLN A 77 -12.98 21.41 8.65
CA GLN A 77 -14.17 22.14 8.27
C GLN A 77 -14.51 21.72 6.85
N GLY A 78 -15.57 20.95 6.71
CA GLY A 78 -16.24 20.44 5.53
C GLY A 78 -15.61 20.79 4.17
N GLY A 79 -14.73 19.93 3.68
CA GLY A 79 -14.34 19.94 2.27
C GLY A 79 -15.40 19.18 1.47
N ALA A 80 -16.04 19.83 0.51
CA ALA A 80 -16.84 19.10 -0.46
C ALA A 80 -15.89 18.16 -1.23
N TYR A 81 -16.21 16.86 -1.24
CA TYR A 81 -15.51 15.91 -2.10
C TYR A 81 -15.81 16.27 -3.56
N GLU A 82 -14.83 16.83 -4.24
CA GLU A 82 -14.88 16.96 -5.70
C GLU A 82 -14.36 15.64 -6.28
N PRO A 83 -15.22 14.87 -6.98
CA PRO A 83 -14.76 13.66 -7.63
C PRO A 83 -13.69 14.03 -8.65
N PRO A 84 -12.54 13.29 -8.67
CA PRO A 84 -11.51 13.56 -9.65
C PRO A 84 -12.09 13.46 -11.05
N SER A 85 -11.80 14.46 -11.90
CA SER A 85 -12.19 14.44 -13.29
C SER A 85 -11.55 13.22 -13.96
N LEU A 86 -12.39 12.33 -14.46
CA LEU A 86 -11.92 11.18 -15.22
C LEU A 86 -11.41 11.69 -16.58
N PRO A 87 -10.22 11.26 -17.01
CA PRO A 87 -9.80 11.55 -18.38
C PRO A 87 -10.77 10.85 -19.36
N ASP A 88 -11.34 11.61 -20.28
CA ASP A 88 -12.07 11.04 -21.39
C ASP A 88 -11.09 10.30 -22.29
N ILE A 89 -11.16 8.98 -22.29
CA ILE A 89 -10.28 8.11 -23.07
C ILE A 89 -11.15 7.44 -24.14
N ASP A 90 -11.13 7.98 -25.33
CA ASP A 90 -11.91 7.43 -26.46
C ASP A 90 -11.10 6.44 -27.29
N THR A 91 -9.78 6.49 -27.22
CA THR A 91 -8.92 5.67 -28.07
C THR A 91 -7.83 4.93 -27.29
N SER A 92 -7.45 3.75 -27.84
CA SER A 92 -6.33 2.96 -27.29
C SER A 92 -5.00 3.71 -27.33
N VAL A 93 -4.86 4.69 -28.23
CA VAL A 93 -3.66 5.52 -28.37
C VAL A 93 -3.54 6.47 -27.19
N GLU A 94 -4.63 7.11 -26.79
CA GLU A 94 -4.66 7.99 -25.60
C GLU A 94 -4.37 7.22 -24.32
N LEU A 95 -4.92 6.00 -24.22
CA LEU A 95 -4.61 5.11 -23.10
C LEU A 95 -3.12 4.78 -23.04
N TRP A 96 -2.52 4.47 -24.19
CA TRP A 96 -1.07 4.21 -24.28
C TRP A 96 -0.24 5.43 -23.87
N ASP A 97 -0.65 6.61 -24.30
CA ASP A 97 0.04 7.88 -23.97
C ASP A 97 0.00 8.15 -22.45
N LEU A 98 -1.15 7.91 -21.81
CA LEU A 98 -1.28 7.99 -20.35
C LEU A 98 -0.33 7.00 -19.64
N PHE A 99 -0.23 5.77 -20.12
CA PHE A 99 0.72 4.80 -19.59
C PHE A 99 2.17 5.23 -19.81
N ALA A 100 2.50 5.74 -20.99
CA ALA A 100 3.84 6.18 -21.34
C ALA A 100 4.30 7.37 -20.49
N HIS A 101 3.40 8.31 -20.18
CA HIS A 101 3.68 9.46 -19.31
C HIS A 101 3.66 9.08 -17.81
N GLY A 102 2.80 8.18 -17.40
CA GLY A 102 2.73 7.69 -16.02
C GLY A 102 3.93 6.83 -15.62
N PHE A 103 4.42 5.99 -16.52
CA PHE A 103 5.48 5.04 -16.25
C PHE A 103 6.77 5.66 -15.65
N PRO A 104 7.37 6.72 -16.24
CA PRO A 104 8.57 7.34 -15.67
C PRO A 104 8.32 7.99 -14.30
N THR A 105 7.10 8.49 -14.06
CA THR A 105 6.71 9.05 -12.77
C THR A 105 6.73 7.98 -11.70
N TYR A 106 6.10 6.83 -11.94
CA TYR A 106 6.09 5.70 -11.00
C TYR A 106 7.44 5.03 -10.86
N MET A 107 8.28 5.03 -11.91
CA MET A 107 9.68 4.61 -11.79
C MET A 107 10.44 5.44 -10.76
N LYS A 108 10.32 6.75 -10.83
CA LYS A 108 10.98 7.68 -9.90
C LYS A 108 10.42 7.53 -8.48
N GLU A 109 9.10 7.47 -8.34
CA GLU A 109 8.42 7.31 -7.07
C GLU A 109 8.83 6.02 -6.36
N MET A 110 8.88 4.90 -7.10
CA MET A 110 9.34 3.62 -6.56
C MET A 110 10.82 3.59 -6.21
N ALA A 111 11.67 4.25 -7.00
CA ALA A 111 13.08 4.37 -6.67
C ALA A 111 13.27 5.11 -5.34
N VAL A 112 12.56 6.22 -5.13
CA VAL A 112 12.60 7.01 -3.90
C VAL A 112 12.05 6.21 -2.72
N SER A 113 10.96 5.47 -2.90
CA SER A 113 10.35 4.65 -1.84
C SER A 113 11.20 3.45 -1.42
N LEU A 114 11.97 2.87 -2.34
CA LEU A 114 12.90 1.78 -2.03
C LEU A 114 14.21 2.27 -1.40
N LEU A 115 14.56 3.54 -1.58
CA LEU A 115 15.83 4.10 -1.10
C LEU A 115 16.02 3.93 0.42
N PRO A 116 15.05 4.21 1.31
CA PRO A 116 15.21 3.98 2.75
C PRO A 116 15.48 2.51 3.09
N ILE A 117 14.83 1.57 2.38
CA ILE A 117 15.00 0.13 2.60
C ILE A 117 16.41 -0.30 2.18
N ILE A 118 16.88 0.18 1.02
CA ILE A 118 18.24 -0.07 0.53
C ILE A 118 19.28 0.53 1.46
N ALA A 119 19.05 1.76 1.93
CA ALA A 119 19.94 2.44 2.88
C ALA A 119 20.03 1.69 4.20
N PHE A 120 18.89 1.30 4.79
CA PHE A 120 18.87 0.50 6.01
C PHE A 120 19.61 -0.83 5.85
N PHE A 121 19.36 -1.53 4.75
CA PHE A 121 20.03 -2.78 4.44
C PHE A 121 21.54 -2.58 4.20
N GLY A 122 21.93 -1.49 3.53
CA GLY A 122 23.34 -1.11 3.34
C GLY A 122 24.05 -0.86 4.67
N ILE A 123 23.42 -0.11 5.58
CA ILE A 123 23.96 0.12 6.94
C ILE A 123 24.12 -1.21 7.68
N PHE A 124 23.09 -2.07 7.60
CA PHE A 124 23.15 -3.38 8.23
C PHE A 124 24.30 -4.24 7.71
N LEU A 125 24.55 -4.22 6.40
CA LEU A 125 25.68 -4.93 5.76
C LEU A 125 27.03 -4.38 6.19
N LEU A 126 27.15 -3.09 6.42
CA LEU A 126 28.40 -2.46 6.91
C LEU A 126 28.72 -2.87 8.35
N ILE A 127 27.69 -3.00 9.19
CA ILE A 127 27.83 -3.40 10.61
C ILE A 127 28.12 -4.91 10.69
N PHE A 128 27.35 -5.71 9.98
CA PHE A 128 27.45 -7.19 9.99
C PHE A 128 28.17 -7.71 8.75
N LYS A 129 29.49 -7.72 8.78
CA LYS A 129 30.39 -8.16 7.69
C LYS A 129 30.28 -9.66 7.30
N GLY A 130 29.28 -10.40 7.80
CA GLY A 130 29.13 -11.85 7.63
C GLY A 130 28.36 -12.32 6.40
N VAL A 131 27.86 -11.42 5.55
CA VAL A 131 27.04 -11.82 4.39
C VAL A 131 27.92 -12.17 3.19
N GLY A 132 27.91 -13.45 2.80
CA GLY A 132 28.70 -13.91 1.65
C GLY A 132 28.25 -13.26 0.32
N LYS A 133 29.19 -13.02 -0.58
CA LYS A 133 28.97 -12.38 -1.91
C LYS A 133 27.81 -12.98 -2.70
N ARG A 134 27.62 -14.31 -2.66
CA ARG A 134 26.52 -15.00 -3.36
C ARG A 134 25.14 -14.61 -2.83
N LYS A 135 25.01 -14.42 -1.50
CA LYS A 135 23.75 -13.97 -0.88
C LYS A 135 23.46 -12.52 -1.27
N LEU A 136 24.48 -11.67 -1.27
CA LEU A 136 24.35 -10.27 -1.66
C LEU A 136 23.85 -10.10 -3.11
N ILE A 137 24.40 -10.88 -4.04
CA ILE A 137 23.98 -10.88 -5.44
C ILE A 137 22.51 -11.31 -5.56
N ARG A 138 22.09 -12.36 -4.84
CA ARG A 138 20.69 -12.79 -4.84
C ARG A 138 19.74 -11.71 -4.33
N ILE A 139 20.12 -11.02 -3.27
CA ILE A 139 19.31 -9.92 -2.71
C ILE A 139 19.23 -8.77 -3.73
N GLY A 140 20.34 -8.41 -4.38
CA GLY A 140 20.36 -7.41 -5.44
C GLY A 140 19.45 -7.76 -6.62
N ILE A 141 19.51 -8.99 -7.10
CA ILE A 141 18.63 -9.49 -8.16
C ILE A 141 17.17 -9.43 -7.72
N GLY A 142 16.86 -9.90 -6.50
CA GLY A 142 15.51 -9.83 -5.94
C GLY A 142 14.97 -8.40 -5.84
N LEU A 143 15.81 -7.44 -5.45
CA LEU A 143 15.47 -6.03 -5.39
C LEU A 143 15.14 -5.46 -6.78
N VAL A 144 15.89 -5.83 -7.81
CA VAL A 144 15.62 -5.41 -9.20
C VAL A 144 14.29 -5.96 -9.68
N TYR A 145 14.00 -7.25 -9.43
CA TYR A 145 12.71 -7.83 -9.78
C TYR A 145 11.56 -7.18 -9.01
N ALA A 146 11.74 -6.91 -7.71
CA ALA A 146 10.75 -6.21 -6.90
C ALA A 146 10.49 -4.80 -7.44
N TYR A 147 11.53 -4.05 -7.80
CA TYR A 147 11.42 -2.72 -8.39
C TYR A 147 10.61 -2.74 -9.70
N ILE A 148 10.97 -3.62 -10.63
CA ILE A 148 10.26 -3.74 -11.92
C ILE A 148 8.80 -4.13 -11.69
N GLY A 149 8.56 -5.13 -10.84
CA GLY A 149 7.20 -5.59 -10.51
C GLY A 149 6.35 -4.49 -9.89
N LEU A 150 6.92 -3.69 -8.97
CA LEU A 150 6.22 -2.58 -8.32
C LEU A 150 5.93 -1.43 -9.27
N VAL A 151 6.85 -1.08 -10.16
CA VAL A 151 6.63 -0.04 -11.17
C VAL A 151 5.49 -0.45 -12.11
N LEU A 152 5.51 -1.67 -12.62
CA LEU A 152 4.45 -2.19 -13.49
C LEU A 152 3.10 -2.24 -12.76
N PHE A 153 3.09 -2.73 -11.54
CA PHE A 153 1.89 -2.83 -10.72
C PHE A 153 1.29 -1.44 -10.45
N LEU A 154 2.08 -0.49 -9.96
CA LEU A 154 1.56 0.84 -9.63
C LEU A 154 1.13 1.64 -10.86
N THR A 155 1.85 1.50 -11.96
CA THR A 155 1.41 2.10 -13.22
C THR A 155 0.06 1.51 -13.64
N GLY A 156 -0.10 0.19 -13.61
CA GLY A 156 -1.36 -0.49 -13.92
C GLY A 156 -2.52 -0.07 -13.01
N VAL A 157 -2.26 0.02 -11.70
CA VAL A 157 -3.28 0.41 -10.72
C VAL A 157 -3.67 1.88 -10.88
N ASN A 158 -2.72 2.79 -10.95
CA ASN A 158 -3.03 4.22 -10.94
C ASN A 158 -3.53 4.74 -12.30
N VAL A 159 -3.00 4.24 -13.40
CA VAL A 159 -3.39 4.67 -14.75
C VAL A 159 -4.61 3.90 -15.27
N GLY A 160 -4.68 2.60 -14.98
CA GLY A 160 -5.77 1.74 -15.49
C GLY A 160 -6.90 1.53 -14.48
N PHE A 161 -6.58 0.94 -13.33
CA PHE A 161 -7.61 0.46 -12.40
C PHE A 161 -8.30 1.58 -11.61
N LYS A 162 -7.55 2.58 -11.15
CA LYS A 162 -8.08 3.67 -10.32
C LYS A 162 -9.12 4.53 -11.04
N PRO A 163 -8.94 4.96 -12.31
CA PRO A 163 -9.98 5.64 -13.06
C PRO A 163 -11.23 4.79 -13.25
N ALA A 164 -11.06 3.51 -13.60
CA ALA A 164 -12.17 2.58 -13.76
C ALA A 164 -12.94 2.35 -12.45
N GLY A 165 -12.22 2.19 -11.33
CA GLY A 165 -12.79 2.07 -10.00
C GLY A 165 -13.57 3.32 -9.58
N ASN A 166 -13.03 4.50 -9.85
CA ASN A 166 -13.71 5.76 -9.58
C ASN A 166 -14.99 5.91 -10.40
N TYR A 167 -14.97 5.54 -11.69
CA TYR A 167 -16.14 5.55 -12.55
C TYR A 167 -17.23 4.60 -12.03
N LEU A 168 -16.84 3.37 -11.71
CA LEU A 168 -17.77 2.39 -11.13
C LEU A 168 -18.35 2.88 -9.80
N GLY A 169 -17.51 3.45 -8.94
CA GLY A 169 -17.94 4.03 -7.68
C GLY A 169 -18.95 5.15 -7.84
N GLN A 170 -18.75 6.05 -8.80
CA GLN A 170 -19.68 7.13 -9.11
C GLN A 170 -21.02 6.59 -9.65
N VAL A 171 -20.97 5.63 -10.57
CA VAL A 171 -22.18 5.00 -11.12
C VAL A 171 -22.97 4.26 -10.03
N MET A 172 -22.30 3.53 -9.16
CA MET A 172 -22.94 2.83 -8.04
C MET A 172 -23.50 3.79 -7.00
N ALA A 173 -22.81 4.88 -6.71
CA ALA A 173 -23.30 5.90 -5.79
C ALA A 173 -24.55 6.63 -6.30
N ALA A 174 -24.70 6.73 -7.61
CA ALA A 174 -25.91 7.31 -8.27
C ALA A 174 -27.12 6.36 -8.28
N LEU A 175 -26.94 5.08 -7.96
CA LEU A 175 -28.06 4.12 -7.91
C LEU A 175 -29.01 4.42 -6.73
N PRO A 176 -30.34 4.25 -6.94
CA PRO A 176 -31.33 4.45 -5.87
C PRO A 176 -31.18 3.42 -4.72
N TYR A 177 -30.55 2.28 -4.98
CA TYR A 177 -30.35 1.18 -4.04
C TYR A 177 -28.93 1.18 -3.47
N ARG A 178 -28.63 2.03 -2.49
CA ARG A 178 -27.30 2.17 -1.88
C ARG A 178 -26.74 0.91 -1.20
N TRP A 179 -27.60 -0.03 -0.83
CA TRP A 179 -27.17 -1.30 -0.22
C TRP A 179 -26.36 -2.20 -1.18
N VAL A 180 -26.43 -1.96 -2.52
CA VAL A 180 -25.64 -2.68 -3.51
C VAL A 180 -24.13 -2.42 -3.34
N ILE A 181 -23.75 -1.32 -2.73
CA ILE A 181 -22.34 -0.98 -2.46
C ILE A 181 -21.70 -1.99 -1.50
N VAL A 182 -22.46 -2.51 -0.53
CA VAL A 182 -21.94 -3.41 0.52
C VAL A 182 -21.39 -4.74 -0.02
N PRO A 183 -22.05 -5.46 -0.94
CA PRO A 183 -21.51 -6.71 -1.51
C PRO A 183 -20.48 -6.50 -2.61
N VAL A 184 -20.29 -5.29 -3.13
CA VAL A 184 -19.37 -4.98 -4.25
C VAL A 184 -18.07 -4.35 -3.74
N GLY A 185 -18.09 -3.61 -2.61
CA GLY A 185 -16.91 -3.03 -1.94
C GLY A 185 -16.32 -3.98 -0.94
#